data_4b2240f8695fc8d6f46373aa8c2cacbd
#
_entry.id   4b2240f8695fc8d6f46373aa8c2cacbd
#
_cell.length_a   1.000
_cell.length_b   1.000
_cell.length_c   1.000
_cell.angle_alpha   90.00
_cell.angle_beta   90.00
_cell.angle_gamma   90.00
#
_symmetry.space_group_name_H-M   'P 1'
#
loop_
_entity.id
_entity.type
_entity.pdbx_description
1 polymer ?
#
loop_
_entity_poly.entity_id
_entity_poly.type
_entity_poly.pdbx_seq_one_letter_code
_entity_poly.pdbx_strand_id
1 'polypeptide(L)'
;MKNKLFYILVLFSLIFTSCELLSGDFYNTTPTNKIEMDVDFSVYGFSQDSVVLQWSTEETNVRYNIYVKNKDRIIERVKANYGKTDYFVKSDDQSSYAVGVLMNDKEVYRTDFVYPDLAEGKGFPAYAEISKTGKLGIEFLYPSNVDKYLLHNQEENSNTIIPTKEYIAAEMSDYVFPLVYKENSHNNKFTIIFKIDETEYKSAPYYFDYAHHEQAVEMGKGKYIKLYPSL
;
A
#
# COMPACT_ATOMS: atom_id res chain seq x y z
N MET A 1 52.31 27.17 -6.72
CA MET A 1 51.12 26.43 -7.22
C MET A 1 50.67 25.25 -6.33
N LYS A 2 51.55 24.61 -5.55
CA LYS A 2 51.21 23.43 -4.70
C LYS A 2 50.23 23.73 -3.56
N ASN A 3 50.25 24.94 -2.98
CA ASN A 3 49.38 25.26 -1.83
C ASN A 3 47.90 25.51 -2.19
N LYS A 4 47.60 25.96 -3.43
CA LYS A 4 46.20 26.20 -3.84
C LYS A 4 45.46 24.89 -4.08
N LEU A 5 46.15 23.84 -4.54
CA LEU A 5 45.51 22.53 -4.75
C LEU A 5 45.17 21.84 -3.43
N PHE A 6 45.98 22.03 -2.40
CA PHE A 6 45.73 21.46 -1.07
C PHE A 6 44.47 22.07 -0.41
N TYR A 7 44.29 23.41 -0.53
CA TYR A 7 43.10 24.07 0.01
C TYR A 7 41.80 23.66 -0.71
N ILE A 8 41.85 23.41 -2.02
CA ILE A 8 40.70 22.94 -2.80
C ILE A 8 40.34 21.52 -2.37
N LEU A 9 41.33 20.65 -2.14
CA LEU A 9 41.08 19.27 -1.69
C LEU A 9 40.50 19.20 -0.27
N VAL A 10 40.96 20.07 0.65
CA VAL A 10 40.42 20.17 2.01
C VAL A 10 39.01 20.74 1.99
N LEU A 11 38.72 21.73 1.14
CA LEU A 11 37.36 22.28 0.99
C LEU A 11 36.40 21.22 0.41
N PHE A 12 36.87 20.43 -0.57
CA PHE A 12 36.02 19.34 -1.13
C PHE A 12 35.77 18.24 -0.13
N SER A 13 36.73 17.86 0.70
CA SER A 13 36.51 16.86 1.75
C SER A 13 35.53 17.33 2.84
N LEU A 14 35.52 18.63 3.17
CA LEU A 14 34.57 19.21 4.13
C LEU A 14 33.13 19.28 3.57
N ILE A 15 32.96 19.42 2.25
CA ILE A 15 31.64 19.43 1.63
C ILE A 15 31.05 18.01 1.61
N PHE A 16 31.86 16.96 1.39
CA PHE A 16 31.37 15.58 1.42
C PHE A 16 31.07 15.07 2.83
N THR A 17 31.82 15.51 3.85
CA THR A 17 31.51 15.13 5.24
C THR A 17 30.31 15.86 5.82
N SER A 18 29.93 17.03 5.28
CA SER A 18 28.73 17.76 5.74
C SER A 18 27.43 17.21 5.16
N CYS A 19 27.46 16.48 4.03
CA CYS A 19 26.26 15.87 3.46
C CYS A 19 25.79 14.62 4.21
N GLU A 20 26.68 13.85 4.81
CA GLU A 20 26.28 12.68 5.62
C GLU A 20 25.79 13.05 7.01
N LEU A 21 26.24 14.18 7.57
CA LEU A 21 25.82 14.67 8.88
C LEU A 21 24.41 15.31 8.90
N LEU A 22 23.90 15.71 7.75
CA LEU A 22 22.59 16.37 7.62
C LEU A 22 21.42 15.40 7.33
N SER A 23 21.72 14.16 6.92
CA SER A 23 20.65 13.21 6.52
C SER A 23 20.13 12.33 7.65
N GLY A 24 20.86 12.17 8.75
CA GLY A 24 20.50 11.20 9.80
C GLY A 24 19.52 11.70 10.85
N ASP A 25 19.60 12.97 11.25
CA ASP A 25 18.86 13.47 12.42
C ASP A 25 17.59 14.25 12.08
N PHE A 26 17.45 14.73 10.84
CA PHE A 26 16.29 15.54 10.45
C PHE A 26 14.97 14.76 10.41
N TYR A 27 15.01 13.44 10.23
CA TYR A 27 13.82 12.59 10.15
C TYR A 27 13.40 12.01 11.50
N ASN A 28 14.27 12.03 12.50
CA ASN A 28 13.98 11.51 13.85
C ASN A 28 13.33 12.53 14.79
N THR A 29 13.21 13.80 14.38
CA THR A 29 12.56 14.80 15.22
C THR A 29 11.06 14.55 15.26
N THR A 30 10.56 14.23 16.44
CA THR A 30 9.12 14.28 16.73
C THR A 30 8.65 15.72 16.50
N PRO A 31 7.48 15.95 15.85
CA PRO A 31 6.95 17.30 15.67
C PRO A 31 6.91 18.05 17.01
N THR A 32 7.51 19.25 17.05
CA THR A 32 7.58 20.07 18.28
C THR A 32 6.23 20.62 18.72
N ASN A 33 5.26 20.67 17.82
CA ASN A 33 3.87 21.07 18.08
C ASN A 33 2.96 19.91 17.70
N LYS A 34 2.85 18.91 18.57
CA LYS A 34 1.93 17.79 18.39
C LYS A 34 0.50 18.32 18.62
N ILE A 35 -0.25 18.50 17.52
CA ILE A 35 -1.70 18.69 17.60
C ILE A 35 -2.27 17.30 17.88
N GLU A 36 -3.18 17.19 18.83
CA GLU A 36 -3.92 15.95 19.05
C GLU A 36 -4.82 15.72 17.84
N MET A 37 -4.60 14.61 17.15
CA MET A 37 -5.25 14.30 15.87
C MET A 37 -5.60 12.82 15.87
N ASP A 38 -6.81 12.52 15.46
CA ASP A 38 -7.23 11.13 15.24
C ASP A 38 -6.87 10.74 13.80
N VAL A 39 -5.88 9.85 13.69
CA VAL A 39 -5.44 9.29 12.40
C VAL A 39 -5.51 7.78 12.53
N ASP A 40 -6.49 7.20 11.84
CA ASP A 40 -6.55 5.75 11.68
C ASP A 40 -5.50 5.33 10.64
N PHE A 41 -4.56 4.49 11.05
CA PHE A 41 -3.43 4.06 10.21
C PHE A 41 -3.26 2.54 10.27
N SER A 42 -3.26 1.92 9.11
CA SER A 42 -3.13 0.49 8.95
C SER A 42 -2.02 0.12 7.95
N VAL A 43 -1.32 -0.97 8.24
CA VAL A 43 -0.28 -1.56 7.40
C VAL A 43 -0.67 -2.99 7.06
N TYR A 44 -0.93 -3.25 5.80
CA TYR A 44 -1.37 -4.55 5.30
C TYR A 44 -0.24 -5.25 4.56
N GLY A 45 0.08 -6.48 4.93
CA GLY A 45 0.96 -7.34 4.14
C GLY A 45 0.35 -7.63 2.77
N PHE A 46 1.11 -7.37 1.70
CA PHE A 46 0.71 -7.67 0.33
C PHE A 46 1.42 -8.93 -0.19
N SER A 47 2.69 -9.03 0.10
CA SER A 47 3.53 -10.20 -0.10
C SER A 47 4.59 -10.27 1.02
N GLN A 48 5.55 -11.18 0.92
CA GLN A 48 6.65 -11.26 1.88
C GLN A 48 7.58 -10.03 1.82
N ASP A 49 7.59 -9.30 0.71
CA ASP A 49 8.49 -8.18 0.45
C ASP A 49 7.78 -6.87 0.12
N SER A 50 6.48 -6.77 0.41
CA SER A 50 5.70 -5.57 0.13
C SER A 50 4.46 -5.42 1.00
N VAL A 51 4.07 -4.15 1.23
CA VAL A 51 2.93 -3.77 2.05
C VAL A 51 2.08 -2.71 1.37
N VAL A 52 0.82 -2.61 1.77
CA VAL A 52 -0.06 -1.50 1.46
C VAL A 52 -0.35 -0.73 2.74
N LEU A 53 -0.08 0.56 2.71
CA LEU A 53 -0.38 1.50 3.76
C LEU A 53 -1.73 2.15 3.47
N GLN A 54 -2.56 2.28 4.49
CA GLN A 54 -3.83 3.00 4.42
C GLN A 54 -3.99 3.87 5.66
N TRP A 55 -4.49 5.09 5.47
CA TRP A 55 -4.80 5.98 6.59
C TRP A 55 -6.04 6.82 6.30
N SER A 56 -6.65 7.32 7.36
CA SER A 56 -7.75 8.27 7.30
C SER A 56 -7.64 9.29 8.42
N THR A 57 -8.18 10.48 8.21
CA THR A 57 -8.34 11.53 9.22
C THR A 57 -9.54 12.38 8.85
N GLU A 58 -10.17 12.99 9.84
CA GLU A 58 -11.26 13.96 9.62
C GLU A 58 -10.76 15.31 9.08
N GLU A 59 -9.46 15.58 9.18
CA GLU A 59 -8.87 16.82 8.71
C GLU A 59 -8.87 16.93 7.18
N THR A 60 -9.33 18.06 6.70
CA THR A 60 -9.30 18.42 5.27
C THR A 60 -8.13 19.34 4.96
N ASN A 61 -7.71 19.40 3.68
CA ASN A 61 -6.60 20.26 3.23
C ASN A 61 -5.23 19.95 3.85
N VAL A 62 -4.98 18.70 4.20
CA VAL A 62 -3.71 18.21 4.71
C VAL A 62 -2.93 17.45 3.64
N ARG A 63 -1.62 17.41 3.80
CA ARG A 63 -0.71 16.53 3.04
C ARG A 63 -0.11 15.51 3.97
N TYR A 64 0.48 14.49 3.39
CA TYR A 64 1.07 13.41 4.16
C TYR A 64 2.52 13.16 3.78
N ASN A 65 3.31 12.78 4.79
CA ASN A 65 4.59 12.12 4.59
C ASN A 65 4.44 10.66 5.01
N ILE A 66 5.02 9.77 4.24
CA ILE A 66 5.14 8.37 4.57
C ILE A 66 6.58 8.14 5.03
N TYR A 67 6.73 7.49 6.15
CA TYR A 67 8.03 7.16 6.73
C TYR A 67 8.22 5.64 6.71
N VAL A 68 9.36 5.22 6.23
CA VAL A 68 9.82 3.84 6.33
C VAL A 68 11.00 3.80 7.29
N LYS A 69 10.89 3.00 8.32
CA LYS A 69 11.92 2.83 9.34
C LYS A 69 12.39 1.38 9.32
N ASN A 70 13.69 1.17 9.18
CA ASN A 70 14.32 -0.13 9.35
C ASN A 70 15.13 -0.11 10.65
N LYS A 71 14.82 -1.02 11.58
CA LYS A 71 15.34 -1.02 12.95
C LYS A 71 15.12 0.36 13.61
N ASP A 72 16.20 1.08 13.91
CA ASP A 72 16.13 2.37 14.60
C ASP A 72 16.32 3.59 13.69
N ARG A 73 16.46 3.38 12.37
CA ARG A 73 16.72 4.47 11.42
C ARG A 73 15.58 4.61 10.44
N ILE A 74 15.11 5.83 10.24
CA ILE A 74 14.26 6.17 9.11
C ILE A 74 15.12 6.13 7.85
N ILE A 75 14.80 5.21 6.95
CA ILE A 75 15.55 4.97 5.72
C ILE A 75 14.92 5.67 4.52
N GLU A 76 13.63 5.99 4.61
CA GLU A 76 12.90 6.61 3.52
C GLU A 76 11.83 7.56 4.05
N ARG A 77 11.61 8.65 3.32
CA ARG A 77 10.52 9.58 3.50
C ARG A 77 9.96 9.97 2.14
N VAL A 78 8.69 9.63 1.92
CA VAL A 78 7.99 9.95 0.68
C VAL A 78 6.86 10.93 0.96
N LYS A 79 6.67 11.93 0.10
CA LYS A 79 5.49 12.78 0.13
C LYS A 79 4.36 12.09 -0.64
N ALA A 80 3.27 11.80 0.02
CA ALA A 80 2.06 11.39 -0.68
C ALA A 80 1.44 12.57 -1.43
N ASN A 81 0.81 12.29 -2.56
CA ASN A 81 0.07 13.28 -3.31
C ASN A 81 -1.10 13.82 -2.47
N TYR A 82 -1.47 15.09 -2.72
CA TYR A 82 -2.56 15.73 -2.02
C TYR A 82 -3.87 14.93 -2.11
N GLY A 83 -4.54 14.75 -0.97
CA GLY A 83 -5.81 14.01 -0.88
C GLY A 83 -5.69 12.50 -1.05
N LYS A 84 -4.48 11.94 -1.10
CA LYS A 84 -4.26 10.49 -1.14
C LYS A 84 -4.06 9.94 0.27
N THR A 85 -4.70 8.81 0.55
CA THR A 85 -4.77 8.17 1.87
C THR A 85 -4.31 6.71 1.83
N ASP A 86 -3.58 6.35 0.77
CA ASP A 86 -3.10 4.99 0.51
C ASP A 86 -1.78 5.01 -0.27
N TYR A 87 -0.93 4.02 -0.03
CA TYR A 87 0.38 3.94 -0.68
C TYR A 87 0.92 2.51 -0.64
N PHE A 88 1.49 2.05 -1.76
CA PHE A 88 2.21 0.78 -1.84
C PHE A 88 3.70 1.00 -1.58
N VAL A 89 4.29 0.13 -0.76
CA VAL A 89 5.73 0.19 -0.41
C VAL A 89 6.34 -1.19 -0.56
N LYS A 90 7.51 -1.25 -1.22
CA LYS A 90 8.38 -2.41 -1.12
C LYS A 90 8.96 -2.46 0.30
N SER A 91 8.87 -3.60 0.92
CA SER A 91 9.21 -3.80 2.34
C SER A 91 10.36 -4.79 2.48
N ASP A 92 11.00 -4.75 3.64
CA ASP A 92 11.70 -5.89 4.20
C ASP A 92 11.03 -6.28 5.54
N ASP A 93 11.34 -7.47 6.03
CA ASP A 93 10.77 -8.06 7.25
C ASP A 93 11.10 -7.29 8.54
N GLN A 94 11.96 -6.28 8.49
CA GLN A 94 12.37 -5.45 9.63
C GLN A 94 11.86 -4.02 9.54
N SER A 95 11.06 -3.70 8.51
CA SER A 95 10.54 -2.35 8.31
C SER A 95 9.27 -2.08 9.10
N SER A 96 9.18 -0.88 9.62
CA SER A 96 7.98 -0.31 10.22
C SER A 96 7.64 1.02 9.56
N TYR A 97 6.40 1.43 9.66
CA TYR A 97 5.83 2.52 8.88
C TYR A 97 5.11 3.51 9.77
N ALA A 98 5.15 4.78 9.39
CA ALA A 98 4.39 5.84 10.02
C ALA A 98 3.91 6.84 8.97
N VAL A 99 2.83 7.56 9.30
CA VAL A 99 2.30 8.65 8.48
C VAL A 99 2.39 9.96 9.26
N GLY A 100 3.03 10.96 8.66
CA GLY A 100 3.07 12.33 9.17
C GLY A 100 2.05 13.20 8.46
N VAL A 101 1.30 13.99 9.21
CA VAL A 101 0.32 14.95 8.69
C VAL A 101 0.93 16.33 8.61
N LEU A 102 0.81 16.97 7.44
CA LEU A 102 1.35 18.29 7.20
C LEU A 102 0.22 19.31 7.01
N MET A 103 0.28 20.38 7.79
CA MET A 103 -0.51 21.58 7.61
C MET A 103 0.42 22.73 7.23
N ASN A 104 0.13 23.43 6.13
CA ASN A 104 1.00 24.50 5.60
C ASN A 104 2.47 24.08 5.45
N ASP A 105 2.69 22.86 4.92
CA ASP A 105 4.00 22.20 4.71
C ASP A 105 4.83 21.95 5.99
N LYS A 106 4.23 22.12 7.15
CA LYS A 106 4.84 21.75 8.45
C LYS A 106 4.18 20.49 8.98
N GLU A 107 5.01 19.52 9.42
CA GLU A 107 4.49 18.33 10.08
C GLU A 107 3.98 18.70 11.48
N VAL A 108 2.69 18.48 11.68
CA VAL A 108 1.97 18.79 12.94
C VAL A 108 1.65 17.57 13.75
N TYR A 109 1.63 16.41 13.10
CA TYR A 109 1.35 15.11 13.73
C TYR A 109 2.10 14.00 13.01
N ARG A 110 2.45 12.93 13.72
CA ARG A 110 2.95 11.67 13.17
C ARG A 110 2.40 10.52 13.99
N THR A 111 1.92 9.47 13.32
CA THR A 111 1.53 8.22 13.97
C THR A 111 2.74 7.56 14.62
N ASP A 112 2.50 6.63 15.52
CA ASP A 112 3.52 5.69 15.92
C ASP A 112 3.95 4.81 14.72
N PHE A 113 5.16 4.24 14.81
CA PHE A 113 5.62 3.29 13.81
C PHE A 113 4.96 1.93 14.01
N VAL A 114 4.33 1.43 12.95
CA VAL A 114 3.59 0.16 12.94
C VAL A 114 4.32 -0.84 12.05
N TYR A 115 4.51 -2.07 12.55
CA TYR A 115 4.96 -3.20 11.75
C TYR A 115 3.76 -3.81 11.00
N PRO A 116 3.96 -4.40 9.80
CA PRO A 116 2.91 -5.14 9.14
C PRO A 116 2.49 -6.34 10.01
N ASP A 117 1.19 -6.51 10.15
CA ASP A 117 0.63 -7.73 10.73
C ASP A 117 0.50 -8.78 9.61
N LEU A 118 1.39 -9.77 9.63
CA LEU A 118 1.44 -10.84 8.64
C LEU A 118 0.71 -12.11 9.11
N ALA A 119 -0.04 -12.04 10.21
CA ALA A 119 -0.83 -13.15 10.69
C ALA A 119 -1.91 -13.54 9.67
N GLU A 120 -2.34 -14.79 9.71
CA GLU A 120 -3.43 -15.29 8.88
C GLU A 120 -4.69 -14.41 9.05
N GLY A 121 -5.28 -14.03 7.93
CA GLY A 121 -6.45 -13.15 7.92
C GLY A 121 -6.18 -11.66 8.19
N LYS A 122 -4.92 -11.20 8.14
CA LYS A 122 -4.52 -9.81 8.43
C LYS A 122 -3.86 -9.08 7.25
N GLY A 123 -3.56 -9.78 6.17
CA GLY A 123 -2.96 -9.17 4.99
C GLY A 123 -3.88 -8.19 4.27
N PHE A 124 -3.43 -7.71 3.12
CA PHE A 124 -4.16 -6.76 2.29
C PHE A 124 -5.52 -7.32 1.85
N PRO A 125 -6.65 -6.69 2.22
CA PRO A 125 -7.96 -7.27 1.97
C PRO A 125 -8.39 -7.11 0.52
N ALA A 126 -8.99 -8.19 -0.02
CA ALA A 126 -9.81 -8.16 -1.21
C ALA A 126 -11.25 -8.51 -0.84
N TYR A 127 -12.20 -7.99 -1.60
CA TYR A 127 -13.63 -8.16 -1.33
C TYR A 127 -14.26 -8.90 -2.51
N ALA A 128 -14.90 -10.03 -2.21
CA ALA A 128 -15.58 -10.84 -3.21
C ALA A 128 -17.10 -10.62 -3.17
N GLU A 129 -17.69 -10.37 -4.34
CA GLU A 129 -19.14 -10.26 -4.52
C GLU A 129 -19.60 -11.22 -5.63
N ILE A 130 -20.76 -11.84 -5.45
CA ILE A 130 -21.43 -12.57 -6.54
C ILE A 130 -22.56 -11.72 -7.08
N SER A 131 -22.47 -11.39 -8.36
CA SER A 131 -23.53 -10.66 -9.07
C SER A 131 -24.80 -11.51 -9.18
N LYS A 132 -25.94 -10.85 -9.45
CA LYS A 132 -27.21 -11.54 -9.73
C LYS A 132 -27.14 -12.55 -10.87
N THR A 133 -26.16 -12.42 -11.76
CA THR A 133 -25.93 -13.34 -12.88
C THR A 133 -24.98 -14.47 -12.53
N GLY A 134 -24.61 -14.63 -11.24
CA GLY A 134 -23.69 -15.65 -10.76
C GLY A 134 -22.23 -15.40 -11.11
N LYS A 135 -21.86 -14.19 -11.56
CA LYS A 135 -20.46 -13.84 -11.81
C LYS A 135 -19.80 -13.40 -10.51
N LEU A 136 -18.68 -14.03 -10.19
CA LEU A 136 -17.81 -13.64 -9.08
C LEU A 136 -16.99 -12.42 -9.49
N GLY A 137 -16.91 -11.45 -8.59
CA GLY A 137 -16.07 -10.28 -8.76
C GLY A 137 -15.24 -9.96 -7.54
N ILE A 138 -14.13 -9.32 -7.80
CA ILE A 138 -13.18 -8.91 -6.77
C ILE A 138 -13.03 -7.39 -6.79
N GLU A 139 -13.13 -6.80 -5.61
CA GLU A 139 -12.80 -5.40 -5.35
C GLU A 139 -11.68 -5.32 -4.32
N PHE A 140 -10.83 -4.32 -4.41
CA PHE A 140 -9.80 -4.00 -3.44
C PHE A 140 -9.43 -2.53 -3.47
N LEU A 141 -8.69 -2.07 -2.47
CA LEU A 141 -8.13 -0.73 -2.42
C LEU A 141 -7.12 -0.53 -3.56
N TYR A 142 -7.09 0.67 -4.11
CA TYR A 142 -6.17 1.05 -5.19
C TYR A 142 -5.11 2.02 -4.67
N PRO A 143 -3.90 1.54 -4.29
CA PRO A 143 -2.84 2.42 -3.83
C PRO A 143 -2.49 3.50 -4.85
N SER A 144 -2.34 4.72 -4.38
CA SER A 144 -2.27 5.93 -5.21
C SER A 144 -1.01 6.05 -6.07
N ASN A 145 0.03 5.30 -5.74
CA ASN A 145 1.30 5.25 -6.47
C ASN A 145 1.42 4.06 -7.42
N VAL A 146 0.36 3.33 -7.65
CA VAL A 146 0.34 2.19 -8.59
C VAL A 146 -0.18 2.65 -9.94
N ASP A 147 0.59 2.36 -11.01
CA ASP A 147 0.26 2.78 -12.37
C ASP A 147 -0.82 1.89 -12.99
N LYS A 148 -0.76 0.57 -12.71
CA LYS A 148 -1.64 -0.42 -13.32
C LYS A 148 -1.95 -1.54 -12.35
N TYR A 149 -3.19 -2.01 -12.41
CA TYR A 149 -3.72 -3.09 -11.59
C TYR A 149 -4.12 -4.26 -12.47
N LEU A 150 -3.72 -5.47 -12.08
CA LEU A 150 -4.11 -6.69 -12.75
C LEU A 150 -4.58 -7.71 -11.72
N LEU A 151 -5.58 -8.48 -12.10
CA LEU A 151 -5.99 -9.68 -11.40
C LEU A 151 -5.53 -10.89 -12.22
N HIS A 152 -4.63 -11.69 -11.66
CA HIS A 152 -4.18 -12.92 -12.26
C HIS A 152 -5.01 -14.10 -11.74
N ASN A 153 -5.78 -14.71 -12.61
CA ASN A 153 -6.48 -15.95 -12.32
C ASN A 153 -5.54 -17.13 -12.56
N GLN A 154 -5.10 -17.76 -11.48
CA GLN A 154 -4.12 -18.86 -11.55
C GLN A 154 -4.71 -20.13 -12.19
N GLU A 155 -6.02 -20.37 -12.04
CA GLU A 155 -6.69 -21.54 -12.65
C GLU A 155 -6.71 -21.48 -14.18
N GLU A 156 -6.81 -20.29 -14.75
CA GLU A 156 -6.83 -20.08 -16.18
C GLU A 156 -5.51 -19.61 -16.77
N ASN A 157 -4.55 -19.30 -15.92
CA ASN A 157 -3.29 -18.65 -16.29
C ASN A 157 -3.54 -17.37 -17.13
N SER A 158 -4.56 -16.61 -16.74
CA SER A 158 -5.00 -15.41 -17.45
C SER A 158 -4.91 -14.17 -16.56
N ASN A 159 -4.60 -13.03 -17.18
CA ASN A 159 -4.59 -11.73 -16.53
C ASN A 159 -5.79 -10.89 -16.96
N THR A 160 -6.53 -10.37 -15.99
CA THR A 160 -7.56 -9.35 -16.24
C THR A 160 -7.03 -7.99 -15.80
N ILE A 161 -7.00 -7.02 -16.72
CA ILE A 161 -6.63 -5.64 -16.40
C ILE A 161 -7.80 -5.02 -15.62
N ILE A 162 -7.50 -4.44 -14.47
CA ILE A 162 -8.48 -3.75 -13.65
C ILE A 162 -8.42 -2.26 -14.00
N PRO A 163 -9.54 -1.63 -14.40
CA PRO A 163 -9.58 -0.20 -14.67
C PRO A 163 -9.19 0.61 -13.45
N THR A 164 -8.65 1.81 -13.66
CA THR A 164 -8.33 2.72 -12.57
C THR A 164 -9.58 3.18 -11.81
N LYS A 165 -9.40 3.61 -10.58
CA LYS A 165 -10.50 4.04 -9.67
C LYS A 165 -11.47 5.05 -10.28
N GLU A 166 -11.00 5.90 -11.19
CA GLU A 166 -11.85 6.88 -11.90
C GLU A 166 -12.84 6.20 -12.87
N TYR A 167 -12.44 5.11 -13.50
CA TYR A 167 -13.31 4.30 -14.35
C TYR A 167 -14.33 3.51 -13.53
N ILE A 168 -13.91 2.99 -12.39
CA ILE A 168 -14.75 2.19 -11.50
C ILE A 168 -15.89 3.04 -10.92
N ALA A 169 -15.61 4.27 -10.50
CA ALA A 169 -16.63 5.15 -9.92
C ALA A 169 -17.78 5.47 -10.90
N ALA A 170 -17.52 5.47 -12.19
CA ALA A 170 -18.52 5.75 -13.22
C ALA A 170 -19.33 4.50 -13.67
N GLU A 171 -18.75 3.30 -13.53
CA GLU A 171 -19.29 2.05 -14.11
C GLU A 171 -19.67 0.97 -13.09
N MET A 172 -19.41 1.19 -11.79
CA MET A 172 -19.58 0.18 -10.74
C MET A 172 -21.00 -0.32 -10.47
N SER A 173 -22.00 0.13 -11.21
CA SER A 173 -23.33 -0.51 -11.09
C SER A 173 -23.36 -1.95 -11.61
N ASP A 174 -22.37 -2.39 -12.44
CA ASP A 174 -22.36 -3.70 -13.08
C ASP A 174 -20.98 -4.38 -13.24
N TYR A 175 -19.88 -3.76 -12.82
CA TYR A 175 -18.52 -4.30 -13.00
C TYR A 175 -18.00 -4.96 -11.72
N VAL A 176 -18.36 -6.19 -11.62
CA VAL A 176 -17.70 -7.17 -10.79
C VAL A 176 -16.59 -7.78 -11.65
N PHE A 177 -15.31 -7.62 -11.32
CA PHE A 177 -14.22 -8.21 -12.10
C PHE A 177 -14.43 -9.71 -12.18
N PRO A 178 -14.66 -10.29 -13.37
CA PRO A 178 -14.99 -11.69 -13.47
C PRO A 178 -13.78 -12.52 -13.04
N LEU A 179 -13.88 -13.15 -11.89
CA LEU A 179 -13.04 -14.28 -11.54
C LEU A 179 -13.74 -15.53 -12.04
N VAL A 180 -13.06 -16.36 -12.83
CA VAL A 180 -13.65 -17.62 -13.25
C VAL A 180 -13.64 -18.58 -12.06
N TYR A 181 -14.83 -18.81 -11.53
CA TYR A 181 -15.08 -19.79 -10.49
C TYR A 181 -15.50 -21.12 -11.11
N LYS A 182 -14.80 -22.19 -10.78
CA LYS A 182 -15.18 -23.54 -11.16
C LYS A 182 -15.73 -24.25 -9.91
N GLU A 183 -17.01 -24.59 -9.96
CA GLU A 183 -17.76 -25.22 -8.85
C GLU A 183 -17.08 -26.49 -8.27
N ASN A 184 -16.35 -27.22 -9.12
CA ASN A 184 -15.66 -28.46 -8.75
C ASN A 184 -14.16 -28.25 -8.43
N SER A 185 -13.68 -27.03 -8.43
CA SER A 185 -12.30 -26.73 -8.01
C SER A 185 -12.28 -26.35 -6.54
N HIS A 186 -11.61 -27.15 -5.73
CA HIS A 186 -11.48 -26.88 -4.30
C HIS A 186 -10.60 -25.65 -3.98
N ASN A 187 -9.92 -25.08 -4.96
CA ASN A 187 -8.97 -24.00 -4.75
C ASN A 187 -8.94 -23.01 -5.91
N ASN A 188 -9.97 -22.19 -6.06
CA ASN A 188 -9.86 -21.06 -6.97
C ASN A 188 -8.85 -20.07 -6.39
N LYS A 189 -7.76 -19.84 -7.11
CA LYS A 189 -6.66 -18.98 -6.69
C LYS A 189 -6.55 -17.77 -7.61
N PHE A 190 -6.35 -16.61 -7.01
CA PHE A 190 -5.97 -15.44 -7.76
C PHE A 190 -4.86 -14.67 -7.03
N THR A 191 -4.14 -13.85 -7.76
CA THR A 191 -3.19 -12.88 -7.21
C THR A 191 -3.52 -11.50 -7.74
N ILE A 192 -3.32 -10.50 -6.92
CA ILE A 192 -3.37 -9.10 -7.31
C ILE A 192 -1.96 -8.70 -7.74
N ILE A 193 -1.84 -8.03 -8.88
CA ILE A 193 -0.55 -7.55 -9.39
C ILE A 193 -0.63 -6.04 -9.49
N PHE A 194 0.28 -5.36 -8.83
CA PHE A 194 0.51 -3.93 -8.97
C PHE A 194 1.69 -3.70 -9.90
N LYS A 195 1.58 -2.75 -10.80
CA LYS A 195 2.66 -2.34 -11.69
C LYS A 195 3.02 -0.89 -11.43
N ILE A 196 4.31 -0.66 -11.12
CA ILE A 196 4.89 0.65 -10.84
C ILE A 196 6.17 0.74 -11.67
N ASP A 197 6.32 1.78 -12.48
CA ASP A 197 7.52 1.99 -13.32
C ASP A 197 7.95 0.71 -14.07
N GLU A 198 7.02 0.03 -14.76
CA GLU A 198 7.21 -1.22 -15.49
C GLU A 198 7.58 -2.45 -14.61
N THR A 199 7.71 -2.29 -13.30
CA THR A 199 7.97 -3.40 -12.37
C THR A 199 6.65 -3.97 -11.85
N GLU A 200 6.52 -5.30 -11.88
CA GLU A 200 5.37 -6.02 -11.36
C GLU A 200 5.62 -6.51 -9.93
N TYR A 201 4.68 -6.20 -9.04
CA TYR A 201 4.63 -6.67 -7.66
C TYR A 201 3.41 -7.56 -7.47
N LYS A 202 3.63 -8.80 -7.12
CA LYS A 202 2.57 -9.81 -6.96
C LYS A 202 2.22 -9.98 -5.50
N SER A 203 0.93 -9.98 -5.19
CA SER A 203 0.47 -10.35 -3.86
C SER A 203 0.77 -11.82 -3.55
N ALA A 204 0.73 -12.19 -2.28
CA ALA A 204 0.49 -13.59 -1.91
C ALA A 204 -0.88 -14.04 -2.46
N PRO A 205 -1.09 -15.35 -2.67
CA PRO A 205 -2.32 -15.86 -3.29
C PRO A 205 -3.53 -15.69 -2.37
N TYR A 206 -4.67 -15.34 -2.96
CA TYR A 206 -5.99 -15.39 -2.33
C TYR A 206 -6.67 -16.68 -2.74
N TYR A 207 -7.47 -17.21 -1.83
CA TYR A 207 -8.25 -18.42 -2.05
C TYR A 207 -9.73 -18.10 -1.94
N PHE A 208 -10.51 -18.66 -2.88
CA PHE A 208 -11.96 -18.56 -2.88
C PHE A 208 -12.52 -19.98 -3.06
N ASP A 209 -13.04 -20.56 -2.01
CA ASP A 209 -13.56 -21.93 -2.02
C ASP A 209 -15.09 -21.96 -2.13
N TYR A 210 -15.66 -23.16 -2.09
CA TYR A 210 -17.10 -23.36 -2.18
C TYR A 210 -17.86 -22.73 -1.00
N ALA A 211 -17.29 -22.74 0.19
CA ALA A 211 -17.93 -22.13 1.37
C ALA A 211 -18.04 -20.60 1.22
N HIS A 212 -17.02 -19.95 0.69
CA HIS A 212 -17.07 -18.53 0.33
C HIS A 212 -18.14 -18.26 -0.73
N HIS A 213 -18.27 -19.15 -1.73
CA HIS A 213 -19.29 -19.01 -2.77
C HIS A 213 -20.71 -19.09 -2.18
N GLU A 214 -21.01 -20.10 -1.37
CA GLU A 214 -22.31 -20.22 -0.72
C GLU A 214 -22.62 -19.01 0.16
N GLN A 215 -21.68 -18.58 0.97
CA GLN A 215 -21.81 -17.38 1.80
C GLN A 215 -22.12 -16.13 0.96
N ALA A 216 -21.41 -15.92 -0.16
CA ALA A 216 -21.66 -14.79 -1.03
C ALA A 216 -23.05 -14.82 -1.68
N VAL A 217 -23.53 -16.01 -2.07
CA VAL A 217 -24.88 -16.21 -2.62
C VAL A 217 -25.94 -15.89 -1.56
N GLU A 218 -25.77 -16.38 -0.34
CA GLU A 218 -26.69 -16.12 0.78
C GLU A 218 -26.74 -14.64 1.17
N MET A 219 -25.61 -13.96 1.17
CA MET A 219 -25.54 -12.54 1.50
C MET A 219 -26.25 -11.65 0.48
N GLY A 220 -26.27 -12.07 -0.77
CA GLY A 220 -26.95 -11.34 -1.85
C GLY A 220 -26.19 -10.13 -2.36
N LYS A 221 -26.78 -9.44 -3.35
CA LYS A 221 -26.18 -8.31 -4.07
C LYS A 221 -25.77 -7.16 -3.12
N GLY A 222 -24.59 -6.60 -3.37
CA GLY A 222 -24.06 -5.44 -2.64
C GLY A 222 -23.47 -5.78 -1.28
N LYS A 223 -23.24 -7.05 -1.00
CA LYS A 223 -22.55 -7.52 0.18
C LYS A 223 -21.30 -8.28 -0.22
N TYR A 224 -20.23 -8.06 0.53
CA TYR A 224 -18.91 -8.54 0.21
C TYR A 224 -18.40 -9.52 1.24
N ILE A 225 -17.71 -10.56 0.76
CA ILE A 225 -16.88 -11.42 1.61
C ILE A 225 -15.47 -10.86 1.58
N LYS A 226 -14.89 -10.69 2.74
CA LYS A 226 -13.52 -10.22 2.89
C LYS A 226 -12.57 -11.40 2.79
N LEU A 227 -11.65 -11.33 1.83
CA LEU A 227 -10.60 -12.31 1.58
C LEU A 227 -9.25 -11.72 1.94
N TYR A 228 -8.35 -12.57 2.42
CA TYR A 228 -6.99 -12.18 2.75
C TYR A 228 -5.99 -13.03 1.98
N PRO A 229 -4.79 -12.50 1.66
CA PRO A 229 -3.74 -13.29 1.06
C PRO A 229 -3.17 -14.28 2.07
N SER A 230 -2.69 -15.39 1.58
CA SER A 230 -1.94 -16.38 2.35
C SER A 230 -0.46 -15.97 2.38
N LEU A 231 -0.08 -15.17 3.34
CA LEU A 231 1.27 -14.61 3.54
C LEU A 231 2.26 -15.63 4.08
#